data_8bbe39d9613596f9e44cf32b0b127bd9
#
_entry.id   8bbe39d9613596f9e44cf32b0b127bd9
#
_cell.length_a   1.000
_cell.length_b   1.000
_cell.length_c   1.000
_cell.angle_alpha   90.00
_cell.angle_beta   90.00
_cell.angle_gamma   90.00
#
_symmetry.space_group_name_H-M   'P 1'
#
loop_
_entity.id
_entity.type
_entity.pdbx_description
1 polymer ?
#
loop_
_entity_poly.entity_id
_entity_poly.type
_entity_poly.pdbx_seq_one_letter_code
_entity_poly.pdbx_strand_id
1 'polypeptide(L)'
;MTVAYDGGVNYGDAFGTVGIWEATIYRKLMKDKIVPPLKGGPGMIAGDLVGGYVKDPKVGMHPWVVSFDLNSLYPHLMLQYNMSPETYMPNDREYVTQDMVLNREYKNDRPNVSVAANGVCFSNKKQGIIPEIIDEYYNNRSVIKKQMILAEQQEQVETDPRELKRLKREINQLHNSQMSIK
;
A
#
# COMPACT_ATOMS: atom_id res chain seq x y z
N MET A 1 4.27 17.05 -4.09
CA MET A 1 4.81 17.90 -2.99
C MET A 1 4.60 17.29 -1.61
N THR A 2 3.41 16.81 -1.27
CA THR A 2 3.09 16.23 0.06
C THR A 2 4.05 15.09 0.43
N VAL A 3 4.24 14.11 -0.44
CA VAL A 3 5.09 12.93 -0.17
C VAL A 3 6.57 13.30 0.00
N ALA A 4 7.08 14.28 -0.76
CA ALA A 4 8.45 14.80 -0.58
C ALA A 4 8.63 15.47 0.78
N TYR A 5 7.63 16.22 1.20
CA TYR A 5 7.63 16.89 2.51
C TYR A 5 7.56 15.86 3.64
N ASP A 6 6.65 14.88 3.54
CA ASP A 6 6.48 13.82 4.53
C ASP A 6 7.72 12.92 4.60
N GLY A 7 8.32 12.59 3.45
CA GLY A 7 9.59 11.86 3.37
C GLY A 7 10.82 12.69 3.77
N GLY A 8 10.73 14.02 3.78
CA GLY A 8 11.85 14.92 4.02
C GLY A 8 12.94 14.85 2.95
N VAL A 9 12.55 14.58 1.72
CA VAL A 9 13.44 14.50 0.55
C VAL A 9 13.30 15.75 -0.32
N ASN A 10 14.32 16.04 -1.13
CA ASN A 10 14.23 17.11 -2.12
C ASN A 10 13.18 16.77 -3.19
N TYR A 11 12.57 17.79 -3.79
CA TYR A 11 11.55 17.57 -4.82
C TYR A 11 12.06 16.78 -6.03
N GLY A 12 13.35 16.91 -6.38
CA GLY A 12 13.97 16.11 -7.43
C GLY A 12 14.01 14.63 -7.12
N ASP A 13 14.25 14.27 -5.86
CA ASP A 13 14.33 12.88 -5.40
C ASP A 13 12.95 12.24 -5.25
N ALA A 14 11.90 13.07 -5.17
CA ALA A 14 10.52 12.61 -5.04
C ALA A 14 9.96 11.89 -6.29
N PHE A 15 10.66 11.93 -7.42
CA PHE A 15 10.31 11.16 -8.60
C PHE A 15 10.80 9.70 -8.55
N GLY A 16 11.70 9.39 -7.62
CA GLY A 16 12.19 8.02 -7.38
C GLY A 16 11.39 7.32 -6.27
N THR A 17 10.54 6.36 -6.64
CA THR A 17 9.66 5.65 -5.68
C THR A 17 10.44 4.97 -4.56
N VAL A 18 11.57 4.34 -4.87
CA VAL A 18 12.41 3.64 -3.87
C VAL A 18 12.99 4.62 -2.85
N GLY A 19 13.53 5.76 -3.33
CA GLY A 19 14.14 6.77 -2.44
C GLY A 19 13.14 7.39 -1.46
N ILE A 20 11.90 7.61 -1.91
CA ILE A 20 10.83 8.11 -1.03
C ILE A 20 10.48 7.10 0.06
N TRP A 21 10.31 5.83 -0.30
CA TRP A 21 10.01 4.77 0.66
C TRP A 21 11.12 4.62 1.69
N GLU A 22 12.38 4.58 1.25
CA GLU A 22 13.54 4.54 2.14
C GLU A 22 13.56 5.71 3.12
N ALA A 23 13.37 6.93 2.63
CA ALA A 23 13.38 8.13 3.47
C ALA A 23 12.22 8.13 4.48
N THR A 24 11.01 7.73 4.05
CA THR A 24 9.84 7.65 4.92
C THR A 24 10.04 6.62 6.03
N ILE A 25 10.51 5.42 5.69
CA ILE A 25 10.81 4.36 6.66
C ILE A 25 11.93 4.81 7.60
N TYR A 26 13.00 5.42 7.06
CA TYR A 26 14.11 5.92 7.87
C TYR A 26 13.66 6.96 8.89
N ARG A 27 12.85 7.94 8.48
CA ARG A 27 12.30 8.97 9.40
C ARG A 27 11.45 8.35 10.52
N LYS A 28 10.66 7.32 10.18
CA LYS A 28 9.85 6.60 11.17
C LYS A 28 10.74 5.87 12.17
N LEU A 29 11.73 5.11 11.70
CA LEU A 29 12.72 4.43 12.53
C LEU A 29 13.48 5.38 13.44
N MET A 30 13.88 6.55 12.91
CA MET A 30 14.60 7.56 13.71
C MET A 30 13.74 8.14 14.83
N LYS A 31 12.43 8.32 14.62
CA LYS A 31 11.52 8.73 15.71
C LYS A 31 11.49 7.72 16.84
N ASP A 32 11.53 6.44 16.48
CA ASP A 32 11.51 5.33 17.44
C ASP A 32 12.93 4.99 17.96
N LYS A 33 13.96 5.77 17.56
CA LYS A 33 15.38 5.56 17.90
C LYS A 33 15.91 4.18 17.46
N ILE A 34 15.38 3.66 16.36
CA ILE A 34 15.81 2.39 15.75
C ILE A 34 16.79 2.69 14.62
N VAL A 35 17.97 2.06 14.68
CA VAL A 35 18.98 2.17 13.62
C VAL A 35 18.73 1.10 12.58
N PRO A 36 18.45 1.46 11.31
CA PRO A 36 18.29 0.49 10.24
C PRO A 36 19.64 -0.19 9.91
N PRO A 37 19.63 -1.44 9.39
CA PRO A 37 20.84 -2.09 8.93
C PRO A 37 21.44 -1.36 7.73
N LEU A 38 22.76 -1.50 7.56
CA LEU A 38 23.45 -0.94 6.41
C LEU A 38 22.97 -1.58 5.11
N LYS A 39 22.82 -0.76 4.05
CA LYS A 39 22.54 -1.26 2.70
C LYS A 39 23.65 -2.21 2.24
N GLY A 40 23.27 -3.33 1.62
CA GLY A 40 24.23 -4.29 1.06
C GLY A 40 24.91 -5.18 2.08
N GLY A 41 24.35 -5.31 3.29
CA GLY A 41 24.85 -6.27 4.29
C GLY A 41 24.82 -7.73 3.80
N PRO A 42 25.67 -8.60 4.38
CA PRO A 42 25.66 -10.03 4.04
C PRO A 42 24.27 -10.62 4.32
N GLY A 43 23.63 -11.18 3.30
CA GLY A 43 22.29 -11.76 3.36
C GLY A 43 21.26 -11.11 2.44
N MET A 44 21.56 -10.00 1.77
CA MET A 44 20.74 -9.54 0.65
C MET A 44 20.92 -10.51 -0.53
N ILE A 45 20.00 -11.45 -0.65
CA ILE A 45 19.92 -12.33 -1.81
C ILE A 45 19.32 -11.47 -2.93
N ALA A 46 20.17 -11.08 -3.89
CA ALA A 46 19.73 -10.65 -5.20
C ALA A 46 19.20 -11.88 -5.93
N GLY A 47 17.97 -12.26 -5.64
CA GLY A 47 17.25 -13.28 -6.38
C GLY A 47 16.26 -12.62 -7.33
N ASP A 48 16.07 -13.21 -8.50
CA ASP A 48 15.00 -12.78 -9.39
C ASP A 48 13.64 -12.95 -8.69
N LEU A 49 12.98 -11.83 -8.43
CA LEU A 49 11.61 -11.83 -7.93
C LEU A 49 10.69 -12.34 -9.05
N VAL A 50 10.12 -13.51 -8.86
CA VAL A 50 9.11 -14.03 -9.77
C VAL A 50 7.89 -13.11 -9.69
N GLY A 51 7.52 -12.52 -10.83
CA GLY A 51 6.33 -11.67 -10.94
C GLY A 51 5.03 -12.44 -10.71
N GLY A 52 3.92 -11.70 -10.58
CA GLY A 52 2.60 -12.30 -10.47
C GLY A 52 2.23 -13.11 -11.72
N TYR A 53 1.46 -14.17 -11.53
CA TYR A 53 0.94 -14.96 -12.64
C TYR A 53 0.00 -14.12 -13.52
N VAL A 54 0.28 -14.10 -14.82
CA VAL A 54 -0.58 -13.47 -15.81
C VAL A 54 -1.12 -14.57 -16.73
N LYS A 55 -2.44 -14.72 -16.75
CA LYS A 55 -3.09 -15.72 -17.62
C LYS A 55 -3.10 -15.22 -19.06
N ASP A 56 -2.74 -16.10 -19.99
CA ASP A 56 -2.82 -15.80 -21.42
C ASP A 56 -4.28 -15.47 -21.83
N PRO A 57 -4.47 -14.41 -22.62
CA PRO A 57 -5.79 -14.05 -23.11
C PRO A 57 -6.34 -15.09 -24.10
N LYS A 58 -7.61 -15.41 -23.97
CA LYS A 58 -8.31 -16.18 -25.00
C LYS A 58 -8.64 -15.21 -26.15
N VAL A 59 -8.01 -15.41 -27.30
CA VAL A 59 -8.25 -14.58 -28.50
C VAL A 59 -9.64 -14.88 -29.04
N GLY A 60 -10.41 -13.82 -29.34
CA GLY A 60 -11.74 -13.95 -29.93
C GLY A 60 -12.68 -12.82 -29.46
N MET A 61 -13.91 -12.86 -29.95
CA MET A 61 -14.98 -11.97 -29.53
C MET A 61 -15.71 -12.58 -28.34
N HIS A 62 -15.76 -11.86 -27.23
CA HIS A 62 -16.41 -12.31 -25.99
C HIS A 62 -17.58 -11.38 -25.67
N PRO A 63 -18.84 -11.86 -25.72
CA PRO A 63 -20.00 -11.11 -25.27
C PRO A 63 -20.04 -11.10 -23.73
N TRP A 64 -20.57 -10.04 -23.17
CA TRP A 64 -20.81 -9.89 -21.74
C TRP A 64 -19.54 -9.97 -20.87
N VAL A 65 -18.56 -9.13 -21.19
CA VAL A 65 -17.33 -9.05 -20.40
C VAL A 65 -17.55 -8.15 -19.18
N VAL A 66 -17.23 -8.66 -17.99
CA VAL A 66 -17.22 -7.88 -16.73
C VAL A 66 -15.79 -7.86 -16.20
N SER A 67 -15.29 -6.67 -15.90
CA SER A 67 -13.96 -6.46 -15.33
C SER A 67 -14.08 -6.13 -13.84
N PHE A 68 -13.30 -6.80 -13.02
CA PHE A 68 -13.17 -6.50 -11.59
C PHE A 68 -11.72 -6.14 -11.29
N ASP A 69 -11.52 -5.13 -10.46
CA ASP A 69 -10.22 -4.72 -9.95
C ASP A 69 -10.25 -4.61 -8.43
N LEU A 70 -9.18 -5.07 -7.78
CA LEU A 70 -9.02 -4.99 -6.34
C LEU A 70 -8.23 -3.72 -6.00
N ASN A 71 -8.92 -2.74 -5.44
CA ASN A 71 -8.28 -1.50 -5.01
C ASN A 71 -7.12 -1.76 -4.05
N SER A 72 -5.92 -1.30 -4.43
CA SER A 72 -4.72 -1.36 -3.57
C SER A 72 -4.44 -2.76 -3.00
N LEU A 73 -4.52 -3.81 -3.84
CA LEU A 73 -4.38 -5.21 -3.43
C LEU A 73 -3.13 -5.46 -2.57
N TYR A 74 -1.94 -5.08 -3.06
CA TYR A 74 -0.68 -5.31 -2.33
C TYR A 74 -0.63 -4.59 -0.98
N PRO A 75 -0.97 -3.30 -0.88
CA PRO A 75 -1.06 -2.60 0.40
C PRO A 75 -2.00 -3.29 1.39
N HIS A 76 -3.18 -3.73 0.95
CA HIS A 76 -4.12 -4.42 1.83
C HIS A 76 -3.62 -5.79 2.29
N LEU A 77 -2.91 -6.53 1.43
CA LEU A 77 -2.27 -7.78 1.85
C LEU A 77 -1.17 -7.53 2.89
N MET A 78 -0.35 -6.48 2.72
CA MET A 78 0.65 -6.10 3.71
C MET A 78 0.03 -5.73 5.05
N LEU A 79 -1.10 -5.02 5.04
CA LEU A 79 -1.87 -4.69 6.25
C LEU A 79 -2.45 -5.95 6.89
N GLN A 80 -3.13 -6.78 6.10
CA GLN A 80 -3.84 -7.97 6.59
C GLN A 80 -2.92 -8.98 7.24
N TYR A 81 -1.76 -9.21 6.64
CA TYR A 81 -0.77 -10.17 7.15
C TYR A 81 0.28 -9.54 8.07
N ASN A 82 0.21 -8.23 8.31
CA ASN A 82 1.20 -7.49 9.08
C ASN A 82 2.62 -7.68 8.55
N MET A 83 2.80 -7.60 7.23
CA MET A 83 4.07 -7.88 6.55
C MET A 83 5.07 -6.76 6.77
N SER A 84 6.06 -7.00 7.61
CA SER A 84 7.17 -6.08 7.89
C SER A 84 8.41 -6.88 8.31
N PRO A 85 9.62 -6.39 8.10
CA PRO A 85 10.84 -7.11 8.49
C PRO A 85 10.86 -7.52 9.96
N GLU A 86 10.42 -6.65 10.88
CA GLU A 86 10.41 -6.89 12.32
C GLU A 86 9.29 -7.81 12.79
N THR A 87 8.27 -8.01 11.98
CA THR A 87 7.17 -8.96 12.28
C THR A 87 7.40 -10.33 11.67
N TYR A 88 8.35 -10.44 10.72
CA TYR A 88 8.70 -11.69 10.08
C TYR A 88 9.28 -12.70 11.07
N MET A 89 8.85 -13.95 10.98
CA MET A 89 9.24 -15.06 11.85
C MET A 89 10.04 -16.09 11.05
N PRO A 90 11.38 -15.93 10.91
CA PRO A 90 12.18 -16.73 9.98
C PRO A 90 12.24 -18.23 10.32
N ASN A 91 12.14 -18.57 11.60
CA ASN A 91 12.20 -19.96 12.09
C ASN A 91 10.83 -20.61 12.21
N ASP A 92 9.78 -19.90 11.82
CA ASP A 92 8.39 -20.35 11.98
C ASP A 92 7.74 -20.34 10.62
N ARG A 93 7.60 -21.51 10.03
CA ARG A 93 7.01 -21.69 8.72
C ARG A 93 6.01 -22.82 8.74
N GLU A 94 4.82 -22.57 8.19
CA GLU A 94 3.79 -23.59 8.07
C GLU A 94 3.77 -24.23 6.69
N TYR A 95 3.35 -25.48 6.64
CA TYR A 95 3.14 -26.15 5.38
C TYR A 95 1.77 -25.74 4.82
N VAL A 96 1.78 -24.83 3.87
CA VAL A 96 0.59 -24.34 3.17
C VAL A 96 0.83 -24.44 1.68
N THR A 97 -0.11 -25.05 0.96
CA THR A 97 -0.10 -25.11 -0.50
C THR A 97 -1.19 -24.22 -1.08
N GLN A 98 -1.03 -23.81 -2.34
CA GLN A 98 -2.06 -23.03 -3.04
C GLN A 98 -3.41 -23.78 -3.08
N ASP A 99 -3.39 -25.09 -3.31
CA ASP A 99 -4.61 -25.91 -3.36
C ASP A 99 -5.33 -25.93 -2.02
N MET A 100 -4.60 -26.04 -0.91
CA MET A 100 -5.21 -25.97 0.43
C MET A 100 -5.91 -24.64 0.68
N VAL A 101 -5.33 -23.53 0.19
CA VAL A 101 -5.94 -22.19 0.31
C VAL A 101 -7.17 -22.07 -0.60
N LEU A 102 -7.05 -22.50 -1.86
CA LEU A 102 -8.14 -22.42 -2.84
C LEU A 102 -9.34 -23.29 -2.45
N ASN A 103 -9.07 -24.48 -1.91
CA ASN A 103 -10.11 -25.41 -1.45
C ASN A 103 -10.64 -25.07 -0.05
N ARG A 104 -10.10 -24.02 0.60
CA ARG A 104 -10.44 -23.62 1.99
C ARG A 104 -10.19 -24.73 3.03
N GLU A 105 -9.20 -25.57 2.78
CA GLU A 105 -8.78 -26.65 3.69
C GLU A 105 -7.86 -26.14 4.78
N TYR A 106 -7.11 -25.04 4.50
CA TYR A 106 -6.20 -24.41 5.46
C TYR A 106 -6.97 -23.45 6.38
N LYS A 107 -6.81 -23.65 7.69
CA LYS A 107 -7.32 -22.76 8.72
C LYS A 107 -6.19 -22.41 9.68
N ASN A 108 -5.97 -21.13 9.87
CA ASN A 108 -4.98 -20.66 10.83
C ASN A 108 -5.63 -20.57 12.22
N ASP A 109 -5.30 -21.49 13.11
CA ASP A 109 -5.79 -21.51 14.50
C ASP A 109 -4.79 -20.86 15.49
N ARG A 110 -3.68 -20.29 15.01
CA ARG A 110 -2.63 -19.69 15.84
C ARG A 110 -3.00 -18.26 16.23
N PRO A 111 -3.12 -17.95 17.53
CA PRO A 111 -3.40 -16.59 17.97
C PRO A 111 -2.19 -15.69 17.70
N ASN A 112 -2.46 -14.45 17.28
CA ASN A 112 -1.44 -13.42 17.03
C ASN A 112 -0.36 -13.78 15.98
N VAL A 113 -0.66 -14.68 15.05
CA VAL A 113 0.21 -15.05 13.93
C VAL A 113 -0.62 -15.02 12.65
N SER A 114 -0.16 -14.31 11.64
CA SER A 114 -0.66 -14.43 10.27
C SER A 114 0.23 -15.33 9.44
N VAL A 115 -0.37 -16.17 8.64
CA VAL A 115 0.31 -17.12 7.77
C VAL A 115 -0.01 -16.78 6.32
N ALA A 116 1.00 -16.43 5.55
CA ALA A 116 0.85 -16.14 4.13
C ALA A 116 0.65 -17.44 3.33
N ALA A 117 0.11 -17.33 2.11
CA ALA A 117 -0.20 -18.50 1.26
C ALA A 117 1.01 -19.36 0.89
N ASN A 118 2.22 -18.88 1.10
CA ASN A 118 3.48 -19.62 0.94
C ASN A 118 4.02 -20.20 2.26
N GLY A 119 3.23 -20.17 3.33
CA GLY A 119 3.60 -20.69 4.64
C GLY A 119 4.47 -19.77 5.49
N VAL A 120 4.79 -18.56 5.02
CA VAL A 120 5.57 -17.59 5.81
C VAL A 120 4.71 -17.00 6.91
N CYS A 121 5.28 -16.92 8.12
CA CYS A 121 4.59 -16.44 9.31
C CYS A 121 5.01 -15.02 9.69
N PHE A 122 4.05 -14.22 10.13
CA PHE A 122 4.25 -12.87 10.65
C PHE A 122 3.55 -12.73 12.01
N SER A 123 4.19 -12.04 12.94
CA SER A 123 3.63 -11.77 14.27
C SER A 123 2.62 -10.63 14.22
N ASN A 124 1.44 -10.82 14.82
CA ASN A 124 0.40 -9.80 14.97
C ASN A 124 0.36 -9.20 16.39
N LYS A 125 1.39 -9.44 17.21
CA LYS A 125 1.45 -8.88 18.58
C LYS A 125 1.59 -7.35 18.58
N LYS A 126 2.26 -6.80 17.59
CA LYS A 126 2.44 -5.37 17.35
C LYS A 126 2.32 -5.12 15.84
N GLN A 127 1.72 -3.99 15.47
CA GLN A 127 1.69 -3.57 14.07
C GLN A 127 3.11 -3.26 13.59
N GLY A 128 3.45 -3.77 12.42
CA GLY A 128 4.72 -3.52 11.77
C GLY A 128 4.83 -2.10 11.21
N ILE A 129 6.06 -1.61 11.04
CA ILE A 129 6.32 -0.24 10.56
C ILE A 129 5.78 -0.03 9.15
N ILE A 130 5.94 -1.01 8.25
CA ILE A 130 5.43 -0.91 6.88
C ILE A 130 3.89 -0.88 6.86
N PRO A 131 3.16 -1.81 7.51
CA PRO A 131 1.72 -1.72 7.69
C PRO A 131 1.24 -0.40 8.31
N GLU A 132 1.94 0.11 9.32
CA GLU A 132 1.58 1.38 9.95
C GLU A 132 1.66 2.55 8.98
N ILE A 133 2.73 2.65 8.19
CA ILE A 133 2.89 3.69 7.16
C ILE A 133 1.81 3.57 6.08
N ILE A 134 1.53 2.34 5.62
CA ILE A 134 0.51 2.09 4.60
C ILE A 134 -0.88 2.50 5.11
N ASP A 135 -1.21 2.16 6.35
CA ASP A 135 -2.50 2.51 6.97
C ASP A 135 -2.67 4.03 7.08
N GLU A 136 -1.62 4.73 7.52
CA GLU A 136 -1.60 6.19 7.59
C GLU A 136 -1.86 6.83 6.21
N TYR A 137 -1.14 6.41 5.18
CA TYR A 137 -1.32 6.95 3.83
C TYR A 137 -2.69 6.59 3.23
N TYR A 138 -3.17 5.38 3.46
CA TYR A 138 -4.48 4.95 2.98
C TYR A 138 -5.61 5.76 3.63
N ASN A 139 -5.54 5.97 4.94
CA ASN A 139 -6.51 6.77 5.67
C ASN A 139 -6.49 8.23 5.22
N ASN A 140 -5.32 8.83 5.08
CA ASN A 140 -5.16 10.20 4.57
C ASN A 140 -5.76 10.34 3.16
N ARG A 141 -5.45 9.40 2.27
CA ARG A 141 -6.03 9.38 0.92
C ARG A 141 -7.56 9.25 0.95
N SER A 142 -8.10 8.43 1.84
CA SER A 142 -9.55 8.24 1.99
C SER A 142 -10.24 9.52 2.43
N VAL A 143 -9.63 10.27 3.36
CA VAL A 143 -10.13 11.58 3.82
C VAL A 143 -10.13 12.60 2.67
N ILE A 144 -9.01 12.71 1.95
CA ILE A 144 -8.89 13.63 0.80
C ILE A 144 -9.92 13.29 -0.27
N LYS A 145 -10.13 12.00 -0.57
CA LYS A 145 -11.13 11.57 -1.53
C LYS A 145 -12.55 11.96 -1.13
N LYS A 146 -12.90 11.81 0.16
CA LYS A 146 -14.20 12.24 0.68
C LYS A 146 -14.40 13.76 0.54
N GLN A 147 -13.38 14.54 0.88
CA GLN A 147 -13.40 16.00 0.71
C GLN A 147 -13.58 16.40 -0.76
N MET A 148 -12.87 15.71 -1.67
CA MET A 148 -13.01 15.96 -3.10
C MET A 148 -14.43 15.69 -3.60
N ILE A 149 -15.04 14.57 -3.20
CA ILE A 149 -16.43 14.23 -3.57
C ILE A 149 -17.41 15.29 -3.04
N LEU A 150 -17.24 15.78 -1.82
CA LEU A 150 -18.07 16.83 -1.26
C LEU A 150 -17.91 18.15 -2.04
N ALA A 151 -16.69 18.52 -2.40
CA ALA A 151 -16.44 19.71 -3.20
C ALA A 151 -17.05 19.59 -4.63
N GLU A 152 -16.97 18.42 -5.25
CA GLU A 152 -17.61 18.13 -6.55
C GLU A 152 -19.14 18.22 -6.46
N GLN A 153 -19.75 17.73 -5.37
CA GLN A 153 -21.20 17.86 -5.14
C GLN A 153 -21.61 19.31 -4.95
N GLN A 154 -20.81 20.11 -4.24
CA GLN A 154 -21.05 21.55 -4.08
C GLN A 154 -20.92 22.30 -5.41
N GLU A 155 -19.92 21.95 -6.25
CA GLU A 155 -19.76 22.53 -7.58
C GLU A 155 -21.00 22.35 -8.46
N GLN A 156 -21.67 21.18 -8.37
CA GLN A 156 -22.86 20.89 -9.19
C GLN A 156 -24.08 21.76 -8.84
N VAL A 157 -24.15 22.29 -7.62
CA VAL A 157 -25.30 23.05 -7.11
C VAL A 157 -25.01 24.54 -7.08
N GLU A 158 -23.73 24.93 -7.12
CA GLU A 158 -23.32 26.33 -7.01
C GLU A 158 -23.56 27.09 -8.31
N THR A 159 -24.05 28.34 -8.19
CA THR A 159 -24.39 29.23 -9.32
C THR A 159 -23.51 30.48 -9.36
N ASP A 160 -22.85 30.86 -8.25
CA ASP A 160 -21.95 32.00 -8.23
C ASP A 160 -20.63 31.71 -8.99
N PRO A 161 -20.30 32.47 -10.04
CA PRO A 161 -19.10 32.26 -10.82
C PRO A 161 -17.78 32.35 -10.00
N ARG A 162 -17.77 33.13 -8.91
CA ARG A 162 -16.59 33.26 -8.05
C ARG A 162 -16.38 32.02 -7.21
N GLU A 163 -17.45 31.51 -6.60
CA GLU A 163 -17.41 30.29 -5.81
C GLU A 163 -17.14 29.05 -6.68
N LEU A 164 -17.72 28.97 -7.87
CA LEU A 164 -17.42 27.94 -8.86
C LEU A 164 -15.91 27.90 -9.21
N LYS A 165 -15.29 29.06 -9.41
CA LYS A 165 -13.85 29.14 -9.69
C LYS A 165 -13.01 28.70 -8.50
N ARG A 166 -13.45 28.98 -7.29
CA ARG A 166 -12.81 28.56 -6.05
C ARG A 166 -12.90 27.04 -5.89
N LEU A 167 -14.10 26.45 -6.01
CA LEU A 167 -14.35 25.01 -5.90
C LEU A 167 -13.54 24.21 -6.93
N LYS A 168 -13.50 24.66 -8.18
CA LYS A 168 -12.65 24.02 -9.22
C LYS A 168 -11.16 23.99 -8.86
N ARG A 169 -10.64 25.06 -8.24
CA ARG A 169 -9.26 25.06 -7.77
C ARG A 169 -9.05 24.09 -6.60
N GLU A 170 -9.97 24.06 -5.68
CA GLU A 170 -9.96 23.17 -4.52
C GLU A 170 -10.01 21.70 -4.96
N ILE A 171 -10.93 21.34 -5.86
CA ILE A 171 -11.04 20.00 -6.45
C ILE A 171 -9.71 19.59 -7.11
N ASN A 172 -9.11 20.47 -7.92
CA ASN A 172 -7.83 20.19 -8.55
C ASN A 172 -6.69 20.00 -7.53
N GLN A 173 -6.68 20.77 -6.45
CA GLN A 173 -5.68 20.60 -5.39
C GLN A 173 -5.86 19.28 -4.65
N LEU A 174 -7.10 18.92 -4.29
CA LEU A 174 -7.41 17.64 -3.65
C LEU A 174 -7.11 16.46 -4.56
N HIS A 175 -7.44 16.55 -5.85
CA HIS A 175 -7.08 15.53 -6.84
C HIS A 175 -5.55 15.33 -6.92
N ASN A 176 -4.78 16.41 -7.04
CA ASN A 176 -3.32 16.33 -7.07
C ASN A 176 -2.74 15.75 -5.77
N SER A 177 -3.31 16.12 -4.62
CA SER A 177 -2.90 15.56 -3.32
C SER A 177 -3.21 14.06 -3.24
N GLN A 178 -4.38 13.63 -3.72
CA GLN A 178 -4.75 12.22 -3.77
C GLN A 178 -3.81 11.42 -4.69
N MET A 179 -3.46 11.98 -5.85
CA MET A 179 -2.55 11.33 -6.80
C MET A 179 -1.11 11.24 -6.29
N SER A 180 -0.66 12.18 -5.46
CA SER A 180 0.68 12.12 -4.87
C SER A 180 0.84 11.04 -3.80
N ILE A 181 -0.28 10.56 -3.22
CA ILE A 181 -0.28 9.49 -2.21
C ILE A 181 -0.50 8.10 -2.87
N LYS A 182 -0.92 8.05 -4.12
CA LYS A 182 -1.15 6.80 -4.85
C LYS A 182 0.15 6.15 -5.30
#